data_d1fbb9d29ea51fa1a7ac66658620b1cd
#
_entry.id   d1fbb9d29ea51fa1a7ac66658620b1cd
#
_cell.length_a   1.000
_cell.length_b   1.000
_cell.length_c   1.000
_cell.angle_alpha   90.00
_cell.angle_beta   90.00
_cell.angle_gamma   90.00
#
_symmetry.space_group_name_H-M   'P 1'
#
loop_
_entity.id
_entity.type
_entity.pdbx_description
1 polymer ?
#
loop_
_entity_poly.entity_id
_entity_poly.type
_entity_poly.pdbx_seq_one_letter_code
_entity_poly.pdbx_strand_id
1 'polypeptide(L)'
;MQSAASTTSPRGPFGAFSVVDVPGFRAPFARALNVYFAAVTSNPADPDNSLVALFPLRDEGLAILGLGVSCDGKRFSRLAVLANTTDAGDFRTADHPADGVLVDDTSQTALFFVHRNVPSIGNVTGPSTLTRIPITLSSLRAFTRSQLPTGCPRRP
;
A
#
# COMPACT_ATOMS: atom_id res chain seq x y z
N MET A 1 9.14 7.01 -5.87
CA MET A 1 7.77 7.57 -5.86
C MET A 1 7.80 8.97 -5.26
N GLN A 2 6.94 9.86 -5.72
CA GLN A 2 6.87 11.24 -5.23
C GLN A 2 5.44 11.55 -4.81
N SER A 3 5.28 12.41 -3.84
CA SER A 3 3.98 12.92 -3.39
C SER A 3 3.99 14.44 -3.30
N ALA A 4 2.84 15.03 -3.49
CA ALA A 4 2.62 16.45 -3.23
C ALA A 4 1.28 16.61 -2.52
N ALA A 5 1.21 17.56 -1.59
CA ALA A 5 -0.01 17.89 -0.87
C ALA A 5 -0.64 19.15 -1.45
N SER A 6 -1.95 19.16 -1.61
CA SER A 6 -2.72 20.38 -1.86
C SER A 6 -3.05 21.05 -0.53
N THR A 7 -2.88 22.36 -0.48
CA THR A 7 -3.17 23.16 0.72
C THR A 7 -4.58 23.71 0.78
N THR A 8 -5.29 23.72 -0.36
CA THR A 8 -6.56 24.45 -0.46
C THR A 8 -7.66 23.68 -1.20
N SER A 9 -7.32 22.68 -2.00
CA SER A 9 -8.28 21.96 -2.83
C SER A 9 -7.68 20.64 -3.35
N PRO A 10 -8.50 19.60 -3.57
CA PRO A 10 -8.06 18.40 -4.29
C PRO A 10 -7.56 18.68 -5.71
N ARG A 11 -7.88 19.84 -6.26
CA ARG A 11 -7.49 20.30 -7.60
C ARG A 11 -6.25 21.18 -7.60
N GLY A 12 -5.60 21.40 -6.44
CA GLY A 12 -4.41 22.23 -6.28
C GLY A 12 -4.69 23.63 -5.75
N PRO A 13 -3.68 24.53 -5.65
CA PRO A 13 -2.29 24.26 -6.05
C PRO A 13 -1.61 23.22 -5.18
N PHE A 14 -0.79 22.39 -5.78
CA PHE A 14 0.02 21.41 -5.05
C PHE A 14 1.35 22.03 -4.62
N GLY A 15 1.81 21.67 -3.43
CA GLY A 15 3.14 22.02 -2.96
C GLY A 15 4.25 21.31 -3.74
N ALA A 16 5.49 21.53 -3.31
CA ALA A 16 6.64 20.85 -3.88
C ALA A 16 6.52 19.32 -3.75
N PHE A 17 6.94 18.60 -4.78
CA PHE A 17 7.00 17.14 -4.71
C PHE A 17 8.03 16.68 -3.69
N SER A 18 7.65 15.70 -2.89
CA SER A 18 8.53 15.03 -1.93
C SER A 18 8.74 13.59 -2.35
N VAL A 19 9.94 13.05 -2.12
CA VAL A 19 10.21 11.63 -2.31
C VAL A 19 9.53 10.85 -1.19
N VAL A 20 8.79 9.82 -1.55
CA VAL A 20 8.21 8.89 -0.58
C VAL A 20 9.29 7.89 -0.16
N ASP A 21 9.57 7.84 1.14
CA ASP A 21 10.55 6.93 1.73
C ASP A 21 9.85 5.70 2.30
N VAL A 22 10.31 4.52 1.86
CA VAL A 22 9.84 3.23 2.37
C VAL A 22 11.05 2.44 2.83
N PRO A 23 11.32 2.34 4.14
CA PRO A 23 12.48 1.65 4.67
C PRO A 23 12.53 0.18 4.24
N GLY A 24 13.73 -0.29 3.94
CA GLY A 24 13.96 -1.66 3.47
C GLY A 24 13.88 -1.84 1.96
N PHE A 25 13.50 -0.79 1.21
CA PHE A 25 13.47 -0.81 -0.25
C PHE A 25 14.82 -0.53 -0.91
N ARG A 26 15.78 0.02 -0.15
CA ARG A 26 17.06 0.46 -0.71
C ARG A 26 18.18 -0.57 -0.70
N ALA A 27 18.01 -1.71 -0.03
CA ALA A 27 19.01 -2.78 -0.03
C ALA A 27 18.37 -4.10 0.43
N PRO A 28 18.62 -5.21 -0.17
CA PRO A 28 19.47 -5.59 -1.29
C PRO A 28 18.78 -5.51 -2.65
N PHE A 29 17.58 -4.95 -2.73
CA PHE A 29 16.69 -4.93 -3.89
C PHE A 29 16.96 -3.77 -4.87
N ALA A 30 18.11 -3.14 -4.80
CA ALA A 30 18.42 -1.89 -5.48
C ALA A 30 18.35 -1.90 -7.02
N ARG A 31 18.09 -3.03 -7.65
CA ARG A 31 18.08 -3.14 -9.12
C ARG A 31 16.72 -3.48 -9.74
N ALA A 32 15.74 -3.93 -8.98
CA ALA A 32 14.56 -4.54 -9.58
C ALA A 32 13.19 -4.18 -8.97
N LEU A 33 13.11 -3.62 -7.77
CA LEU A 33 11.83 -3.24 -7.20
C LEU A 33 11.26 -1.99 -7.83
N ASN A 34 10.32 -2.19 -8.72
CA ASN A 34 9.51 -1.11 -9.25
C ASN A 34 8.24 -0.96 -8.40
N VAL A 35 8.15 0.15 -7.68
CA VAL A 35 6.89 0.63 -7.10
C VAL A 35 6.33 1.67 -8.06
N TYR A 36 5.32 1.31 -8.82
CA TYR A 36 4.71 2.24 -9.77
C TYR A 36 3.77 3.23 -9.10
N PHE A 37 3.08 2.79 -8.07
CA PHE A 37 2.11 3.60 -7.33
C PHE A 37 1.85 2.97 -5.95
N ALA A 38 1.10 3.67 -5.11
CA ALA A 38 0.55 3.13 -3.87
C ALA A 38 -0.90 3.57 -3.74
N ALA A 39 -1.76 2.70 -3.28
CA ALA A 39 -3.07 3.10 -2.79
C ALA A 39 -2.90 3.52 -1.32
N VAL A 40 -3.13 4.80 -1.04
CA VAL A 40 -2.95 5.39 0.29
C VAL A 40 -4.29 5.90 0.79
N THR A 41 -4.67 5.51 1.99
CA THR A 41 -5.90 5.95 2.62
C THR A 41 -5.72 6.18 4.13
N SER A 42 -6.72 6.77 4.79
CA SER A 42 -6.75 6.81 6.26
C SER A 42 -6.69 5.40 6.82
N ASN A 43 -5.90 5.20 7.86
CA ASN A 43 -5.78 3.90 8.51
C ASN A 43 -7.09 3.56 9.27
N PRO A 44 -7.83 2.53 8.89
CA PRO A 44 -9.09 2.20 9.57
C PRO A 44 -8.95 1.90 11.07
N ALA A 45 -7.77 1.51 11.51
CA ALA A 45 -7.51 1.24 12.93
C ALA A 45 -7.10 2.49 13.74
N ASP A 46 -6.77 3.60 13.05
CA ASP A 46 -6.37 4.89 13.63
C ASP A 46 -6.60 6.03 12.61
N PRO A 47 -7.88 6.30 12.27
CA PRO A 47 -8.23 7.11 11.10
C PRO A 47 -7.85 8.59 11.24
N ASP A 48 -7.75 9.07 12.47
CA ASP A 48 -7.48 10.49 12.73
C ASP A 48 -5.99 10.83 12.67
N ASN A 49 -5.11 9.84 12.87
CA ASN A 49 -3.69 10.13 13.07
C ASN A 49 -2.80 9.49 12.01
N SER A 50 -3.16 8.34 11.45
CA SER A 50 -2.26 7.62 10.56
C SER A 50 -2.88 7.28 9.21
N LEU A 51 -2.01 6.97 8.25
CA LEU A 51 -2.32 6.47 6.93
C LEU A 51 -1.89 5.02 6.81
N VAL A 52 -2.58 4.29 5.97
CA VAL A 52 -2.19 2.96 5.51
C VAL A 52 -2.04 2.97 4.00
N ALA A 53 -1.06 2.24 3.50
CA ALA A 53 -0.83 2.12 2.07
C ALA A 53 -0.56 0.69 1.64
N LEU A 54 -1.07 0.35 0.45
CA LEU A 54 -0.73 -0.87 -0.25
C LEU A 54 0.25 -0.57 -1.38
N PHE A 55 1.33 -1.34 -1.43
CA PHE A 55 2.40 -1.19 -2.40
C PHE A 55 2.52 -2.47 -3.23
N PRO A 56 2.27 -2.43 -4.55
CA PRO A 56 2.62 -3.51 -5.44
C PRO A 56 4.13 -3.50 -5.65
N LEU A 57 4.76 -4.59 -5.34
CA LEU A 57 6.20 -4.77 -5.41
C LEU A 57 6.54 -5.87 -6.38
N ARG A 58 7.49 -5.59 -7.25
CA ARG A 58 8.01 -6.55 -8.19
C ARG A 58 9.52 -6.58 -8.15
N ASP A 59 10.08 -7.76 -7.95
CA ASP A 59 11.49 -8.08 -8.08
C ASP A 59 11.67 -9.21 -9.09
N GLU A 60 12.90 -9.49 -9.50
CA GLU A 60 13.22 -10.63 -10.35
C GLU A 60 12.64 -11.91 -9.75
N GLY A 61 11.58 -12.41 -10.32
CA GLY A 61 10.93 -13.63 -9.90
C GLY A 61 9.95 -13.52 -8.73
N LEU A 62 9.73 -12.37 -8.17
CA LEU A 62 8.82 -12.18 -7.04
C LEU A 62 7.88 -11.01 -7.29
N ALA A 63 6.59 -11.24 -7.14
CA ALA A 63 5.60 -10.18 -7.05
C ALA A 63 4.88 -10.29 -5.70
N ILE A 64 4.84 -9.21 -4.94
CA ILE A 64 4.20 -9.17 -3.63
C ILE A 64 3.34 -7.90 -3.49
N LEU A 65 2.36 -7.99 -2.63
CA LEU A 65 1.61 -6.84 -2.16
C LEU A 65 2.03 -6.54 -0.72
N GLY A 66 2.62 -5.38 -0.50
CA GLY A 66 3.09 -4.93 0.80
C GLY A 66 2.15 -3.92 1.44
N LEU A 67 1.99 -4.00 2.76
CA LEU A 67 1.25 -3.04 3.58
C LEU A 67 2.24 -2.19 4.39
N GLY A 68 2.10 -0.88 4.33
CA GLY A 68 2.84 0.07 5.15
C GLY A 68 1.93 1.05 5.85
N VAL A 69 2.41 1.64 6.94
CA VAL A 69 1.72 2.71 7.68
C VAL A 69 2.60 3.96 7.75
N SER A 70 1.97 5.12 7.82
CA SER A 70 2.66 6.41 7.85
C SER A 70 1.87 7.44 8.64
N CYS A 71 2.57 8.39 9.26
CA CYS A 71 1.94 9.56 9.88
C CYS A 71 1.69 10.69 8.89
N ASP A 72 2.51 10.83 7.85
CA ASP A 72 2.59 12.02 7.01
C ASP A 72 2.41 11.74 5.51
N GLY A 73 2.34 10.47 5.12
CA GLY A 73 2.28 10.04 3.72
C GLY A 73 3.61 10.17 2.95
N LYS A 74 4.68 10.57 3.62
CA LYS A 74 6.01 10.73 3.02
C LYS A 74 6.97 9.63 3.48
N ARG A 75 6.95 9.30 4.75
CA ARG A 75 7.73 8.21 5.32
C ARG A 75 6.80 7.10 5.76
N PHE A 76 6.93 5.96 5.12
CA PHE A 76 6.20 4.75 5.49
C PHE A 76 7.04 3.83 6.37
N SER A 77 6.37 2.93 7.07
CA SER A 77 6.99 1.87 7.84
C SER A 77 7.67 0.84 6.93
N ARG A 78 8.40 -0.09 7.55
CA ARG A 78 8.75 -1.34 6.89
C ARG A 78 7.48 -2.06 6.46
N LEU A 79 7.49 -2.63 5.25
CA LEU A 79 6.31 -3.28 4.71
C LEU A 79 6.10 -4.67 5.31
N ALA A 80 4.85 -4.96 5.65
CA ALA A 80 4.40 -6.32 5.87
C ALA A 80 3.94 -6.91 4.53
N VAL A 81 4.32 -8.15 4.24
CA VAL A 81 3.83 -8.87 3.06
C VAL A 81 2.39 -9.31 3.34
N LEU A 82 1.44 -8.76 2.58
CA LEU A 82 0.03 -9.15 2.64
C LEU A 82 -0.28 -10.36 1.78
N ALA A 83 0.29 -10.37 0.58
CA ALA A 83 0.09 -11.44 -0.36
C ALA A 83 1.34 -11.64 -1.19
N ASN A 84 1.68 -12.90 -1.42
CA ASN A 84 2.59 -13.29 -2.47
C ASN A 84 1.74 -13.46 -3.74
N THR A 85 2.01 -12.67 -4.76
CA THR A 85 1.24 -12.61 -5.99
C THR A 85 2.04 -13.18 -7.16
N THR A 86 3.16 -13.83 -6.87
CA THR A 86 3.98 -14.53 -7.84
C THR A 86 3.28 -15.81 -8.23
N ASP A 87 2.70 -15.85 -9.41
CA ASP A 87 2.30 -17.12 -10.02
C ASP A 87 3.55 -17.86 -10.51
N ALA A 88 3.62 -19.13 -10.20
CA ALA A 88 4.76 -19.97 -10.53
C ALA A 88 5.10 -19.86 -12.02
N GLY A 89 6.10 -19.07 -12.35
CA GLY A 89 6.68 -18.96 -13.69
C GLY A 89 6.17 -17.84 -14.58
N ASP A 90 5.18 -17.04 -14.20
CA ASP A 90 4.73 -15.90 -15.01
C ASP A 90 4.92 -14.55 -14.29
N PHE A 91 6.03 -13.88 -14.59
CA PHE A 91 6.36 -12.53 -14.10
C PHE A 91 5.55 -11.41 -14.78
N ARG A 92 4.53 -11.74 -15.53
CA ARG A 92 3.79 -10.77 -16.36
C ARG A 92 2.54 -10.24 -15.71
N THR A 93 2.12 -10.85 -14.61
CA THR A 93 0.97 -10.39 -13.84
C THR A 93 1.42 -9.84 -12.50
N ALA A 94 0.90 -8.69 -12.12
CA ALA A 94 1.02 -8.14 -10.78
C ALA A 94 -0.36 -7.89 -10.22
N ASP A 95 -0.53 -8.14 -8.94
CA ASP A 95 -1.71 -7.68 -8.23
C ASP A 95 -1.51 -6.20 -7.91
N HIS A 96 -2.48 -5.38 -8.30
CA HIS A 96 -2.45 -3.95 -8.07
C HIS A 96 -3.46 -3.57 -6.98
N PRO A 97 -3.07 -2.76 -5.99
CA PRO A 97 -4.03 -2.23 -5.05
C PRO A 97 -5.06 -1.38 -5.80
N ALA A 98 -6.33 -1.61 -5.51
CA ALA A 98 -7.38 -0.67 -5.87
C ALA A 98 -7.54 0.37 -4.76
N ASP A 99 -8.05 1.52 -5.12
CA ASP A 99 -8.24 2.60 -4.16
C ASP A 99 -9.41 2.31 -3.21
N GLY A 100 -9.30 2.86 -2.01
CA GLY A 100 -10.30 2.77 -0.97
C GLY A 100 -10.19 1.54 -0.05
N VAL A 101 -10.80 1.69 1.11
CA VAL A 101 -10.95 0.66 2.14
C VAL A 101 -12.37 0.74 2.68
N LEU A 102 -13.04 -0.38 2.82
CA LEU A 102 -14.30 -0.48 3.53
C LEU A 102 -14.07 -1.08 4.91
N VAL A 103 -14.80 -0.58 5.90
CA VAL A 103 -14.81 -1.17 7.24
C VAL A 103 -16.13 -1.90 7.41
N ASP A 104 -16.05 -3.16 7.75
CA ASP A 104 -17.18 -3.94 8.23
C ASP A 104 -17.19 -3.86 9.77
N ASP A 105 -18.07 -3.04 10.29
CA ASP A 105 -18.20 -2.82 11.73
C ASP A 105 -18.67 -4.06 12.47
N THR A 106 -19.43 -4.94 11.81
CA THR A 106 -19.94 -6.17 12.40
C THR A 106 -18.82 -7.16 12.68
N SER A 107 -17.95 -7.37 11.69
CA SER A 107 -16.80 -8.28 11.82
C SER A 107 -15.54 -7.59 12.32
N GLN A 108 -15.58 -6.28 12.55
CA GLN A 108 -14.40 -5.46 12.90
C GLN A 108 -13.23 -5.69 11.93
N THR A 109 -13.54 -5.65 10.64
CA THR A 109 -12.61 -5.99 9.56
C THR A 109 -12.51 -4.87 8.54
N ALA A 110 -11.28 -4.49 8.20
CA ALA A 110 -10.99 -3.63 7.06
C ALA A 110 -10.84 -4.48 5.79
N LEU A 111 -11.54 -4.11 4.74
CA LEU A 111 -11.54 -4.77 3.44
C LEU A 111 -10.73 -3.94 2.46
N PHE A 112 -9.55 -4.41 2.12
CA PHE A 112 -8.69 -3.80 1.10
C PHE A 112 -8.98 -4.42 -0.26
N PHE A 113 -9.09 -3.59 -1.29
CA PHE A 113 -9.40 -4.05 -2.62
C PHE A 113 -8.14 -4.17 -3.47
N VAL A 114 -8.09 -5.24 -4.27
CA VAL A 114 -6.95 -5.58 -5.11
C VAL A 114 -7.43 -6.06 -6.47
N HIS A 115 -6.92 -5.45 -7.53
CA HIS A 115 -7.02 -5.98 -8.88
C HIS A 115 -6.01 -7.10 -9.04
N ARG A 116 -6.49 -8.29 -9.31
CA ARG A 116 -5.68 -9.47 -9.58
C ARG A 116 -5.48 -9.70 -11.07
N ASN A 117 -4.35 -10.27 -11.41
CA ASN A 117 -4.02 -10.61 -12.80
C ASN A 117 -4.05 -9.40 -13.74
N VAL A 118 -3.55 -8.25 -13.27
CA VAL A 118 -3.44 -7.07 -14.13
C VAL A 118 -2.28 -7.28 -15.10
N PRO A 119 -2.53 -7.21 -16.42
CA PRO A 119 -1.47 -7.36 -17.41
C PRO A 119 -0.45 -6.22 -17.27
N SER A 120 0.79 -6.55 -16.95
CA SER A 120 1.83 -5.52 -16.85
C SER A 120 2.57 -5.30 -18.17
N ILE A 121 3.02 -6.34 -18.82
CA ILE A 121 3.65 -6.31 -20.16
C ILE A 121 3.58 -7.73 -20.73
N GLY A 122 2.86 -7.92 -21.82
CA GLY A 122 2.78 -9.20 -22.54
C GLY A 122 1.41 -9.89 -22.44
N ASN A 123 1.31 -11.06 -23.03
CA ASN A 123 0.07 -11.82 -23.09
C ASN A 123 -0.24 -12.41 -21.71
N VAL A 124 -1.26 -11.87 -21.05
CA VAL A 124 -1.81 -12.42 -19.83
C VAL A 124 -2.87 -13.44 -20.19
N THR A 125 -2.76 -14.62 -19.66
CA THR A 125 -3.76 -15.66 -19.80
C THR A 125 -4.65 -15.65 -18.58
N GLY A 126 -5.83 -15.11 -18.71
CA GLY A 126 -6.84 -15.12 -17.65
C GLY A 126 -7.52 -13.76 -17.44
N PRO A 127 -8.73 -13.76 -16.91
CA PRO A 127 -9.45 -12.53 -16.63
C PRO A 127 -8.86 -11.79 -15.43
N SER A 128 -8.73 -10.47 -15.55
CA SER A 128 -8.51 -9.61 -14.39
C SER A 128 -9.74 -9.65 -13.49
N THR A 129 -9.52 -9.71 -12.19
CA THR A 129 -10.59 -9.75 -11.19
C THR A 129 -10.35 -8.73 -10.09
N LEU A 130 -11.42 -8.22 -9.50
CA LEU A 130 -11.36 -7.43 -8.29
C LEU A 130 -11.63 -8.36 -7.09
N THR A 131 -10.68 -8.42 -6.19
CA THR A 131 -10.81 -9.20 -4.95
C THR A 131 -10.63 -8.29 -3.72
N ARG A 132 -10.97 -8.82 -2.57
CA ARG A 132 -10.80 -8.13 -1.28
C ARG A 132 -9.90 -8.96 -0.37
N ILE A 133 -9.03 -8.26 0.36
CA ILE A 133 -8.20 -8.84 1.41
C ILE A 133 -8.74 -8.35 2.75
N PRO A 134 -9.33 -9.22 3.58
CA PRO A 134 -9.81 -8.85 4.90
C PRO A 134 -8.64 -8.79 5.88
N ILE A 135 -8.58 -7.72 6.68
CA ILE A 135 -7.63 -7.57 7.79
C ILE A 135 -8.43 -7.12 9.01
N THR A 136 -8.36 -7.85 10.11
CA THR A 136 -9.06 -7.43 11.33
C THR A 136 -8.49 -6.09 11.84
N LEU A 137 -9.35 -5.23 12.37
CA LEU A 137 -8.92 -3.95 12.93
C LEU A 137 -7.93 -4.13 14.09
N SER A 138 -8.05 -5.24 14.84
CA SER A 138 -7.10 -5.58 15.90
C SER A 138 -5.70 -5.87 15.35
N SER A 139 -5.60 -6.67 14.29
CA SER A 139 -4.32 -6.97 13.63
C SER A 139 -3.69 -5.72 13.01
N LEU A 140 -4.51 -4.91 12.34
CA LEU A 140 -4.04 -3.65 11.76
C LEU A 140 -3.55 -2.67 12.83
N ARG A 141 -4.26 -2.61 13.97
CA ARG A 141 -3.86 -1.78 15.12
C ARG A 141 -2.56 -2.28 15.75
N ALA A 142 -2.40 -3.58 15.91
CA ALA A 142 -1.16 -4.17 16.44
C ALA A 142 0.02 -3.87 15.50
N PHE A 143 -0.17 -4.04 14.19
CA PHE A 143 0.84 -3.70 13.20
C PHE A 143 1.19 -2.21 13.26
N THR A 144 0.19 -1.32 13.26
CA THR A 144 0.41 0.12 13.34
C THR A 144 1.24 0.50 14.57
N ARG A 145 0.89 -0.01 15.74
CA ARG A 145 1.64 0.25 16.98
C ARG A 145 3.07 -0.27 16.93
N SER A 146 3.30 -1.42 16.33
CA SER A 146 4.64 -2.00 16.20
C SER A 146 5.55 -1.16 15.29
N GLN A 147 4.98 -0.51 14.29
CA GLN A 147 5.71 0.25 13.29
C GLN A 147 5.82 1.75 13.64
N LEU A 148 4.87 2.27 14.41
CA LEU A 148 4.79 3.65 14.87
C LEU A 148 4.70 3.69 16.40
N PRO A 149 5.75 3.27 17.12
CA PRO A 149 5.69 3.05 18.56
C PRO A 149 5.44 4.34 19.36
N THR A 150 5.85 5.49 18.85
CA THR A 150 5.61 6.81 19.48
C THR A 150 4.26 7.40 19.10
N GLY A 151 3.48 6.68 18.27
CA GLY A 151 2.26 7.20 17.66
C GLY A 151 2.54 8.30 16.64
N CYS A 152 1.47 8.78 16.04
CA CYS A 152 1.53 9.93 15.14
C CYS A 152 1.11 11.21 15.87
N PRO A 153 1.71 12.36 15.55
CA PRO A 153 1.18 13.64 16.01
C PRO A 153 -0.25 13.79 15.48
N ARG A 154 -1.14 14.35 16.28
CA ARG A 154 -2.50 14.65 15.83
C ARG A 154 -2.44 15.57 14.62
N ARG A 155 -3.19 15.23 13.62
CA ARG A 155 -3.36 16.11 12.46
C ARG A 155 -4.16 17.34 12.89
N PRO A 156 -3.74 18.54 12.47
CA PRO A 156 -4.47 19.77 12.77
C PRO A 156 -5.86 19.78 12.11
#